data_442fb82e8d2794b59194e363e1ab78e0
#
_entry.id   442fb82e8d2794b59194e363e1ab78e0
#
_cell.length_a   1.000
_cell.length_b   1.000
_cell.length_c   1.000
_cell.angle_alpha   90.00
_cell.angle_beta   90.00
_cell.angle_gamma   90.00
#
_symmetry.space_group_name_H-M   'P 1'
#
loop_
_entity.id
_entity.type
_entity.pdbx_description
1 polymer ?
#
loop_
_entity_poly.entity_id
_entity_poly.type
_entity_poly.pdbx_seq_one_letter_code
_entity_poly.pdbx_strand_id
1 'polypeptide(L)'
;MSTLISLLNPVCEEFHATLVSTSTAAAATTTKDHAYFRLLAFPVEILDFIFQELEYNHLPPVICVNTLFQTIATRILYRIIPELPMARCIKCLKVLCSTPANAVLVRKLSIEWAQHRVVSNLFRLLRDTLTHLPNLRHLSIELSPQDNHYGLAWVLGGLRAQLKVLGTSIRCDTQLAAFLETQPELVELCLRGFQTKQPFTLSKSAMPNLKSFRAVHAGPSVIAAVVKGRPVEAVSLSMFMEDGCQPLDSLLLSTCPIKRLTIMSLDSSLSPNVLLPEVAKRMPELEALHVVVLMALFDNKTLQESGPSLKKFSDLRYLTFMAAGSASIEDEGEIARAWSKACPTLRTIILPKGKVWFERDGQWTCCG
;
A
#
# COMPACT_ATOMS: atom_id res chain seq x y z
N MET A 1 -0.40 -1.08 34.64
CA MET A 1 -1.67 -1.31 33.91
C MET A 1 -2.39 0.00 33.57
N SER A 2 -2.55 0.95 34.48
CA SER A 2 -3.19 2.25 34.21
C SER A 2 -2.54 3.07 33.09
N THR A 3 -1.25 2.94 32.86
CA THR A 3 -0.49 3.73 31.89
C THR A 3 -0.80 3.36 30.41
N LEU A 4 -1.22 2.12 30.13
CA LEU A 4 -1.55 1.67 28.79
C LEU A 4 -2.91 2.22 28.31
N ILE A 5 -3.85 2.35 29.21
CA ILE A 5 -5.23 2.81 28.93
C ILE A 5 -5.23 4.31 28.63
N SER A 6 -4.45 5.11 29.38
CA SER A 6 -4.33 6.55 29.14
C SER A 6 -3.59 6.91 27.85
N LEU A 7 -2.84 5.97 27.27
CA LEU A 7 -2.07 6.18 26.05
C LEU A 7 -2.90 6.03 24.76
N LEU A 8 -4.00 5.31 24.81
CA LEU A 8 -4.76 4.95 23.62
C LEU A 8 -6.07 5.73 23.44
N ASN A 9 -6.61 6.38 24.50
CA ASN A 9 -7.88 7.10 24.33
C ASN A 9 -8.21 8.09 25.46
N PRO A 10 -8.48 9.39 25.20
CA PRO A 10 -9.12 10.29 26.16
C PRO A 10 -10.58 9.89 26.48
N VAL A 11 -11.22 9.04 25.64
CA VAL A 11 -12.58 8.51 25.86
C VAL A 11 -12.67 7.60 27.08
N CYS A 12 -11.57 6.97 27.55
CA CYS A 12 -11.60 6.16 28.77
C CYS A 12 -11.85 6.99 30.06
N GLU A 13 -11.46 8.26 30.10
CA GLU A 13 -11.72 9.12 31.27
C GLU A 13 -13.18 9.57 31.32
N GLU A 14 -13.82 9.85 30.17
CA GLU A 14 -15.26 10.17 30.13
C GLU A 14 -16.12 8.96 30.46
N PHE A 15 -15.72 7.75 30.05
CA PHE A 15 -16.46 6.52 30.38
C PHE A 15 -16.38 6.15 31.86
N HIS A 16 -15.25 6.39 32.51
CA HIS A 16 -15.12 6.20 33.96
C HIS A 16 -15.98 7.19 34.75
N ALA A 17 -16.07 8.44 34.33
CA ALA A 17 -16.93 9.45 34.93
C ALA A 17 -18.41 9.11 34.75
N THR A 18 -18.81 8.56 33.60
CA THR A 18 -20.19 8.16 33.30
C THR A 18 -20.61 6.90 34.08
N LEU A 19 -19.69 5.94 34.30
CA LEU A 19 -19.97 4.73 35.10
C LEU A 19 -20.09 5.02 36.60
N VAL A 20 -19.37 6.03 37.10
CA VAL A 20 -19.47 6.43 38.53
C VAL A 20 -20.73 7.24 38.79
N SER A 21 -21.24 8.01 37.81
CA SER A 21 -22.46 8.82 37.99
C SER A 21 -23.77 8.04 37.86
N THR A 22 -23.75 6.79 37.35
CA THR A 22 -24.96 5.93 37.21
C THR A 22 -25.18 4.96 38.38
N SER A 23 -24.36 5.03 39.42
CA SER A 23 -24.42 4.16 40.59
C SER A 23 -25.52 4.54 41.60
N THR A 24 -26.42 5.49 41.31
CA THR A 24 -27.48 5.91 42.23
C THR A 24 -28.90 5.71 41.68
N ALA A 25 -29.14 4.75 40.77
CA ALA A 25 -30.49 4.33 40.37
C ALA A 25 -30.62 2.82 40.54
N ALA A 26 -31.00 2.41 41.74
CA ALA A 26 -31.46 1.06 42.03
C ALA A 26 -32.82 0.83 41.31
N ALA A 27 -32.87 -0.13 40.39
CA ALA A 27 -33.99 -0.93 39.88
C ALA A 27 -33.95 -1.17 38.34
N ALA A 28 -32.86 -1.82 37.84
CA ALA A 28 -32.87 -2.47 36.51
C ALA A 28 -31.75 -3.52 36.38
N THR A 29 -31.54 -4.35 37.39
CA THR A 29 -30.34 -5.20 37.51
C THR A 29 -30.47 -6.57 36.85
N THR A 30 -31.64 -7.01 36.39
CA THR A 30 -31.82 -8.40 35.93
C THR A 30 -31.56 -8.65 34.46
N THR A 31 -31.63 -7.65 33.59
CA THR A 31 -31.43 -7.84 32.14
C THR A 31 -29.98 -7.66 31.68
N LYS A 32 -29.17 -6.84 32.36
CA LYS A 32 -27.75 -6.63 32.02
C LYS A 32 -26.89 -7.83 32.39
N ASP A 33 -27.17 -8.48 33.51
CA ASP A 33 -26.38 -9.65 33.96
C ASP A 33 -26.59 -10.84 33.04
N HIS A 34 -27.77 -11.07 32.50
CA HIS A 34 -28.04 -12.14 31.54
C HIS A 34 -27.35 -11.94 30.19
N ALA A 35 -27.19 -10.73 29.73
CA ALA A 35 -26.45 -10.45 28.48
C ALA A 35 -24.92 -10.66 28.65
N TYR A 36 -24.38 -10.26 29.78
CA TYR A 36 -22.97 -10.43 30.12
C TYR A 36 -22.57 -11.92 30.25
N PHE A 37 -23.41 -12.70 30.95
CA PHE A 37 -23.21 -14.16 31.06
C PHE A 37 -23.31 -14.88 29.71
N ARG A 38 -24.16 -14.44 28.81
CA ARG A 38 -24.28 -15.05 27.47
C ARG A 38 -23.06 -14.81 26.60
N LEU A 39 -22.42 -13.63 26.66
CA LEU A 39 -21.19 -13.35 25.92
C LEU A 39 -20.02 -14.21 26.39
N LEU A 40 -19.90 -14.48 27.71
CA LEU A 40 -18.86 -15.36 28.24
C LEU A 40 -19.07 -16.85 27.89
N ALA A 41 -20.26 -17.26 27.46
CA ALA A 41 -20.55 -18.62 27.03
C ALA A 41 -20.08 -18.91 25.58
N PHE A 42 -19.70 -17.88 24.81
CA PHE A 42 -19.17 -18.11 23.46
C PHE A 42 -17.76 -18.69 23.49
N PRO A 43 -17.44 -19.62 22.58
CA PRO A 43 -16.06 -20.03 22.34
C PRO A 43 -15.15 -18.85 22.01
N VAL A 44 -13.86 -18.95 22.36
CA VAL A 44 -12.87 -17.88 22.15
C VAL A 44 -12.80 -17.46 20.68
N GLU A 45 -12.97 -18.40 19.77
CA GLU A 45 -12.97 -18.18 18.33
C GLU A 45 -14.12 -17.27 17.89
N ILE A 46 -15.30 -17.43 18.46
CA ILE A 46 -16.46 -16.59 18.16
C ILE A 46 -16.26 -15.19 18.71
N LEU A 47 -15.71 -15.07 19.92
CA LEU A 47 -15.37 -13.76 20.50
C LEU A 47 -14.28 -13.07 19.67
N ASP A 48 -13.32 -13.80 19.15
CA ASP A 48 -12.27 -13.29 18.26
C ASP A 48 -12.88 -12.72 16.97
N PHE A 49 -13.78 -13.46 16.34
CA PHE A 49 -14.53 -12.96 15.16
C PHE A 49 -15.33 -11.71 15.46
N ILE A 50 -16.08 -11.69 16.55
CA ILE A 50 -16.89 -10.51 16.94
C ILE A 50 -15.97 -9.30 17.16
N PHE A 51 -14.83 -9.48 17.84
CA PHE A 51 -13.94 -8.36 18.14
C PHE A 51 -13.16 -7.88 16.91
N GLN A 52 -12.94 -8.74 15.90
CA GLN A 52 -12.36 -8.34 14.62
C GLN A 52 -13.28 -7.43 13.79
N GLU A 53 -14.60 -7.55 13.98
CA GLU A 53 -15.61 -6.68 13.33
C GLU A 53 -15.79 -5.32 14.05
N LEU A 54 -15.20 -5.16 15.24
CA LEU A 54 -15.25 -3.88 15.94
C LEU A 54 -14.30 -2.86 15.29
N GLU A 55 -14.75 -1.63 15.21
CA GLU A 55 -13.87 -0.53 14.85
C GLU A 55 -12.71 -0.41 15.85
N TYR A 56 -11.56 0.00 15.34
CA TYR A 56 -10.34 0.10 16.13
C TYR A 56 -10.50 0.92 17.42
N ASN A 57 -11.35 1.95 17.40
CA ASN A 57 -11.64 2.81 18.55
C ASN A 57 -12.51 2.14 19.63
N HIS A 58 -13.19 1.06 19.32
CA HIS A 58 -14.04 0.31 20.25
C HIS A 58 -13.30 -0.80 21.00
N LEU A 59 -12.09 -1.17 20.57
CA LEU A 59 -11.30 -2.20 21.24
C LEU A 59 -10.78 -1.80 22.64
N PRO A 60 -10.32 -0.55 22.88
CA PRO A 60 -9.83 -0.16 24.21
C PRO A 60 -10.85 -0.34 25.35
N PRO A 61 -12.11 0.03 25.21
CA PRO A 61 -13.13 -0.27 26.24
C PRO A 61 -13.30 -1.77 26.49
N VAL A 62 -13.24 -2.61 25.43
CA VAL A 62 -13.37 -4.07 25.55
C VAL A 62 -12.21 -4.67 26.36
N ILE A 63 -11.01 -4.14 26.23
CA ILE A 63 -9.82 -4.56 27.00
C ILE A 63 -10.05 -4.42 28.53
N CYS A 64 -10.90 -3.50 28.95
CA CYS A 64 -11.16 -3.22 30.37
C CYS A 64 -12.23 -4.11 30.99
N VAL A 65 -12.93 -4.96 30.23
CA VAL A 65 -14.08 -5.72 30.72
C VAL A 65 -13.69 -6.91 31.60
N ASN A 66 -12.78 -7.75 31.15
CA ASN A 66 -12.24 -8.91 31.88
C ASN A 66 -10.96 -9.40 31.22
N THR A 67 -10.28 -10.38 31.85
CA THR A 67 -8.98 -10.92 31.38
C THR A 67 -9.07 -11.65 30.04
N LEU A 68 -10.15 -12.36 29.75
CA LEU A 68 -10.37 -13.03 28.48
C LEU A 68 -10.52 -12.00 27.34
N PHE A 69 -11.39 -11.01 27.52
CA PHE A 69 -11.61 -9.93 26.56
C PHE A 69 -10.34 -9.10 26.39
N GLN A 70 -9.62 -8.82 27.48
CA GLN A 70 -8.31 -8.16 27.42
C GLN A 70 -7.36 -8.93 26.51
N THR A 71 -7.25 -10.23 26.68
CA THR A 71 -6.32 -11.06 25.89
C THR A 71 -6.66 -11.02 24.40
N ILE A 72 -7.93 -11.22 24.06
CA ILE A 72 -8.41 -11.25 22.66
C ILE A 72 -8.26 -9.86 22.03
N ALA A 73 -8.82 -8.82 22.67
CA ALA A 73 -8.82 -7.47 22.12
C ALA A 73 -7.40 -6.86 22.02
N THR A 74 -6.51 -7.14 22.97
CA THR A 74 -5.09 -6.72 22.90
C THR A 74 -4.40 -7.37 21.71
N ARG A 75 -4.62 -8.65 21.45
CA ARG A 75 -4.06 -9.34 20.28
C ARG A 75 -4.53 -8.71 18.98
N ILE A 76 -5.81 -8.38 18.85
CA ILE A 76 -6.37 -7.73 17.67
C ILE A 76 -5.81 -6.32 17.51
N LEU A 77 -5.81 -5.52 18.60
CA LEU A 77 -5.34 -4.15 18.62
C LEU A 77 -3.88 -4.01 18.18
N TYR A 78 -2.99 -4.88 18.67
CA TYR A 78 -1.56 -4.82 18.33
C TYR A 78 -1.20 -5.55 17.04
N ARG A 79 -2.05 -6.43 16.51
CA ARG A 79 -1.76 -7.19 15.27
C ARG A 79 -1.49 -6.27 14.08
N ILE A 80 -2.26 -5.19 13.96
CA ILE A 80 -2.13 -4.19 12.90
C ILE A 80 -2.04 -2.83 13.57
N ILE A 81 -0.91 -2.16 13.42
CA ILE A 81 -0.73 -0.78 13.85
C ILE A 81 -0.86 0.10 12.62
N PRO A 82 -1.99 0.81 12.46
CA PRO A 82 -2.22 1.68 11.32
C PRO A 82 -1.39 2.96 11.41
N GLU A 83 -1.55 3.83 10.45
CA GLU A 83 -1.00 5.19 10.50
C GLU A 83 -1.61 5.94 11.69
N LEU A 84 -0.74 6.38 12.57
CA LEU A 84 -1.10 7.11 13.78
C LEU A 84 -0.58 8.54 13.73
N PRO A 85 -1.31 9.52 14.28
CA PRO A 85 -0.78 10.86 14.51
C PRO A 85 0.54 10.80 15.26
N MET A 86 1.50 11.69 14.96
CA MET A 86 2.88 11.67 15.45
C MET A 86 3.00 11.41 16.96
N ALA A 87 2.22 12.13 17.77
CA ALA A 87 2.29 11.98 19.23
C ALA A 87 1.83 10.59 19.70
N ARG A 88 0.80 10.00 19.08
CA ARG A 88 0.34 8.64 19.38
C ARG A 88 1.33 7.60 18.86
N CYS A 89 1.91 7.82 17.68
CA CYS A 89 2.95 6.97 17.12
C CYS A 89 4.15 6.86 18.06
N ILE A 90 4.68 7.97 18.55
CA ILE A 90 5.80 7.99 19.50
C ILE A 90 5.46 7.20 20.78
N LYS A 91 4.27 7.39 21.32
CA LYS A 91 3.82 6.65 22.52
C LYS A 91 3.72 5.15 22.22
N CYS A 92 3.14 4.76 21.08
CA CYS A 92 3.05 3.38 20.64
C CYS A 92 4.44 2.72 20.50
N LEU A 93 5.39 3.38 19.83
CA LEU A 93 6.76 2.89 19.69
C LEU A 93 7.44 2.68 21.05
N LYS A 94 7.28 3.61 21.99
CA LYS A 94 7.80 3.47 23.37
C LYS A 94 7.20 2.26 24.08
N VAL A 95 5.89 2.04 23.97
CA VAL A 95 5.21 0.88 24.55
C VAL A 95 5.71 -0.42 23.96
N LEU A 96 5.91 -0.49 22.63
CA LEU A 96 6.44 -1.67 21.96
C LEU A 96 7.88 -2.00 22.41
N CYS A 97 8.71 -0.99 22.66
CA CYS A 97 10.04 -1.19 23.22
C CYS A 97 10.01 -1.69 24.68
N SER A 98 9.05 -1.22 25.49
CA SER A 98 8.99 -1.55 26.92
C SER A 98 8.18 -2.82 27.23
N THR A 99 7.33 -3.30 26.30
CA THR A 99 6.41 -4.42 26.52
C THR A 99 6.58 -5.49 25.43
N PRO A 100 7.53 -6.42 25.60
CA PRO A 100 7.80 -7.46 24.60
C PRO A 100 6.58 -8.33 24.26
N ALA A 101 5.69 -8.57 25.24
CA ALA A 101 4.46 -9.32 25.02
C ALA A 101 3.54 -8.70 23.95
N ASN A 102 3.47 -7.37 23.87
CA ASN A 102 2.71 -6.68 22.85
C ASN A 102 3.48 -6.65 21.52
N ALA A 103 4.79 -6.47 21.57
CA ALA A 103 5.65 -6.42 20.38
C ALA A 103 5.59 -7.71 19.55
N VAL A 104 5.53 -8.88 20.20
CA VAL A 104 5.40 -10.20 19.53
C VAL A 104 4.08 -10.33 18.74
N LEU A 105 3.04 -9.59 19.12
CA LEU A 105 1.73 -9.62 18.44
C LEU A 105 1.73 -8.88 17.11
N VAL A 106 2.65 -7.93 16.90
CA VAL A 106 2.65 -7.04 15.74
C VAL A 106 2.97 -7.80 14.45
N ARG A 107 2.08 -7.68 13.47
CA ARG A 107 2.24 -8.25 12.12
C ARG A 107 2.36 -7.17 11.04
N LYS A 108 1.71 -6.03 11.27
CA LYS A 108 1.75 -4.88 10.37
C LYS A 108 2.02 -3.61 11.16
N LEU A 109 2.96 -2.81 10.66
CA LEU A 109 3.30 -1.50 11.20
C LEU A 109 3.36 -0.48 10.07
N SER A 110 2.58 0.60 10.21
CA SER A 110 2.58 1.73 9.29
C SER A 110 3.02 3.00 10.00
N ILE A 111 4.05 3.65 9.47
CA ILE A 111 4.64 4.90 9.97
C ILE A 111 4.43 5.97 8.90
N GLU A 112 3.70 7.01 9.23
CA GLU A 112 3.42 8.14 8.35
C GLU A 112 3.99 9.43 8.97
N TRP A 113 5.15 9.84 8.50
CA TRP A 113 5.85 11.05 8.95
C TRP A 113 6.14 12.03 7.82
N ALA A 114 5.51 11.88 6.66
CA ALA A 114 5.76 12.72 5.48
C ALA A 114 5.53 14.21 5.74
N GLN A 115 4.58 14.54 6.62
CA GLN A 115 4.23 15.92 6.97
C GLN A 115 5.10 16.51 8.10
N HIS A 116 6.02 15.73 8.68
CA HIS A 116 6.76 16.11 9.86
C HIS A 116 8.26 15.96 9.63
N ARG A 117 9.01 17.01 10.02
CA ARG A 117 10.46 16.89 10.10
C ARG A 117 10.85 16.14 11.37
N VAL A 118 11.59 15.06 11.21
CA VAL A 118 11.87 14.10 12.28
C VAL A 118 13.26 14.31 12.88
N VAL A 119 13.34 14.32 14.20
CA VAL A 119 14.63 14.41 14.90
C VAL A 119 15.32 13.04 15.00
N SER A 120 16.65 13.02 15.02
CA SER A 120 17.46 11.79 15.01
C SER A 120 17.10 10.78 16.11
N ASN A 121 16.70 11.28 17.29
CA ASN A 121 16.30 10.40 18.41
C ASN A 121 15.03 9.58 18.10
N LEU A 122 14.14 10.10 17.25
CA LEU A 122 12.94 9.35 16.86
C LEU A 122 13.27 8.23 15.88
N PHE A 123 14.25 8.44 15.00
CA PHE A 123 14.77 7.36 14.14
C PHE A 123 15.45 6.26 14.94
N ARG A 124 16.16 6.62 16.03
CA ARG A 124 16.72 5.63 16.97
C ARG A 124 15.60 4.84 17.67
N LEU A 125 14.58 5.52 18.16
CA LEU A 125 13.41 4.86 18.75
C LEU A 125 12.73 3.91 17.76
N LEU A 126 12.56 4.31 16.49
CA LEU A 126 12.00 3.45 15.45
C LEU A 126 12.88 2.21 15.23
N ARG A 127 14.18 2.38 15.07
CA ARG A 127 15.12 1.26 14.96
C ARG A 127 15.02 0.31 16.16
N ASP A 128 15.07 0.85 17.37
CA ASP A 128 14.98 0.05 18.59
C ASP A 128 13.64 -0.71 18.64
N THR A 129 12.54 -0.07 18.28
CA THR A 129 11.24 -0.74 18.16
C THR A 129 11.30 -1.90 17.17
N LEU A 130 11.86 -1.70 15.98
CA LEU A 130 11.95 -2.74 14.95
C LEU A 130 12.72 -3.97 15.42
N THR A 131 13.70 -3.83 16.33
CA THR A 131 14.42 -4.99 16.91
C THR A 131 13.52 -5.88 17.78
N HIS A 132 12.43 -5.33 18.34
CA HIS A 132 11.49 -6.02 19.22
C HIS A 132 10.29 -6.63 18.50
N LEU A 133 10.20 -6.51 17.15
CA LEU A 133 9.08 -6.99 16.34
C LEU A 133 9.43 -8.28 15.56
N PRO A 134 9.59 -9.44 16.20
CA PRO A 134 10.08 -10.66 15.53
C PRO A 134 9.09 -11.22 14.50
N ASN A 135 7.82 -10.88 14.63
CA ASN A 135 6.74 -11.43 13.83
C ASN A 135 6.21 -10.44 12.78
N LEU A 136 6.88 -9.30 12.58
CA LEU A 136 6.47 -8.31 11.60
C LEU A 136 6.54 -8.89 10.19
N ARG A 137 5.47 -8.70 9.42
CA ARG A 137 5.35 -9.16 8.02
C ARG A 137 5.15 -8.03 7.04
N HIS A 138 4.54 -6.93 7.50
CA HIS A 138 4.23 -5.78 6.66
C HIS A 138 4.78 -4.53 7.33
N LEU A 139 5.68 -3.84 6.65
CA LEU A 139 6.26 -2.59 7.12
C LEU A 139 6.05 -1.49 6.07
N SER A 140 5.44 -0.39 6.48
CA SER A 140 5.36 0.83 5.67
C SER A 140 5.99 1.98 6.45
N ILE A 141 6.94 2.67 5.82
CA ILE A 141 7.60 3.86 6.39
C ILE A 141 7.57 4.97 5.36
N GLU A 142 6.79 6.00 5.63
CA GLU A 142 6.74 7.23 4.85
C GLU A 142 7.39 8.37 5.64
N LEU A 143 8.46 8.92 5.10
CA LEU A 143 9.24 9.98 5.70
C LEU A 143 9.07 11.28 4.92
N SER A 144 9.31 12.41 5.57
CA SER A 144 9.35 13.71 4.91
C SER A 144 10.37 13.71 3.77
N PRO A 145 10.04 14.30 2.61
CA PRO A 145 11.02 14.51 1.54
C PRO A 145 12.29 15.24 2.01
N GLN A 146 12.18 16.10 3.03
CA GLN A 146 13.32 16.79 3.63
C GLN A 146 14.27 15.85 4.39
N ASP A 147 13.75 14.76 4.96
CA ASP A 147 14.56 13.77 5.67
C ASP A 147 15.18 12.73 4.71
N ASN A 148 14.65 12.62 3.50
CA ASN A 148 15.16 11.69 2.48
C ASN A 148 16.57 12.01 1.94
N HIS A 149 17.11 13.18 2.26
CA HIS A 149 18.50 13.52 1.93
C HIS A 149 19.53 12.76 2.77
N TYR A 150 19.11 12.19 3.89
CA TYR A 150 19.99 11.43 4.79
C TYR A 150 19.95 9.93 4.47
N GLY A 151 21.08 9.25 4.63
CA GLY A 151 21.13 7.77 4.52
C GLY A 151 20.43 7.13 5.73
N LEU A 152 19.10 6.93 5.66
CA LEU A 152 18.29 6.45 6.76
C LEU A 152 18.06 4.93 6.75
N ALA A 153 18.64 4.20 5.80
CA ALA A 153 18.49 2.75 5.71
C ALA A 153 19.00 2.00 6.97
N TRP A 154 19.91 2.62 7.75
CA TRP A 154 20.36 2.08 9.04
C TRP A 154 19.23 1.84 10.04
N VAL A 155 18.10 2.56 9.90
CA VAL A 155 16.90 2.34 10.74
C VAL A 155 16.36 0.92 10.56
N LEU A 156 16.41 0.41 9.34
CA LEU A 156 15.96 -0.95 9.02
C LEU A 156 16.93 -2.03 9.53
N GLY A 157 18.19 -1.67 9.78
CA GLY A 157 19.22 -2.62 10.22
C GLY A 157 18.97 -3.28 11.59
N GLY A 158 17.95 -2.81 12.33
CA GLY A 158 17.48 -3.44 13.58
C GLY A 158 16.49 -4.59 13.34
N LEU A 159 15.88 -4.68 12.18
CA LEU A 159 14.81 -5.62 11.90
C LEU A 159 15.34 -7.06 11.76
N ARG A 160 14.80 -7.97 12.59
CA ARG A 160 15.11 -9.41 12.55
C ARG A 160 14.02 -10.22 11.83
N ALA A 161 12.84 -9.64 11.69
CA ALA A 161 11.72 -10.30 11.04
C ALA A 161 11.92 -10.39 9.52
N GLN A 162 11.34 -11.43 8.91
CA GLN A 162 11.28 -11.60 7.46
C GLN A 162 9.98 -10.97 6.95
N LEU A 163 10.13 -9.90 6.18
CA LEU A 163 8.99 -9.16 5.63
C LEU A 163 8.40 -9.87 4.41
N LYS A 164 7.08 -9.80 4.27
CA LYS A 164 6.36 -10.13 3.03
C LYS A 164 6.06 -8.89 2.20
N VAL A 165 5.83 -7.77 2.86
CA VAL A 165 5.52 -6.50 2.22
C VAL A 165 6.36 -5.40 2.84
N LEU A 166 7.08 -4.66 2.01
CA LEU A 166 7.83 -3.47 2.39
C LEU A 166 7.43 -2.28 1.53
N GLY A 167 6.97 -1.22 2.17
CA GLY A 167 6.83 0.10 1.57
C GLY A 167 7.76 1.09 2.27
N THR A 168 8.59 1.81 1.53
CA THR A 168 9.48 2.80 2.15
C THR A 168 9.75 3.98 1.25
N SER A 169 9.85 5.18 1.85
CA SER A 169 10.33 6.39 1.20
C SER A 169 11.82 6.65 1.45
N ILE A 170 12.52 5.76 2.15
CA ILE A 170 13.99 5.82 2.30
C ILE A 170 14.62 5.81 0.92
N ARG A 171 15.61 6.66 0.72
CA ARG A 171 16.31 6.78 -0.58
C ARG A 171 16.95 5.45 -1.01
N CYS A 172 16.98 5.24 -2.31
CA CYS A 172 17.54 4.05 -2.92
C CYS A 172 19.08 4.17 -2.98
N ASP A 173 19.74 3.72 -1.92
CA ASP A 173 21.19 3.71 -1.77
C ASP A 173 21.73 2.29 -1.51
N THR A 174 23.04 2.16 -1.39
CA THR A 174 23.70 0.86 -1.14
C THR A 174 23.28 0.23 0.19
N GLN A 175 22.93 1.02 1.20
CA GLN A 175 22.50 0.51 2.50
C GLN A 175 21.09 -0.10 2.43
N LEU A 176 20.18 0.53 1.67
CA LEU A 176 18.86 -0.04 1.42
C LEU A 176 18.99 -1.33 0.59
N ALA A 177 19.86 -1.35 -0.43
CA ALA A 177 20.13 -2.56 -1.20
C ALA A 177 20.64 -3.69 -0.31
N ALA A 178 21.60 -3.42 0.58
CA ALA A 178 22.10 -4.41 1.53
C ALA A 178 21.02 -4.93 2.49
N PHE A 179 20.10 -4.07 2.92
CA PHE A 179 18.95 -4.52 3.72
C PHE A 179 18.03 -5.46 2.91
N LEU A 180 17.71 -5.13 1.66
CA LEU A 180 16.86 -5.96 0.82
C LEU A 180 17.45 -7.35 0.55
N GLU A 181 18.77 -7.50 0.52
CA GLU A 181 19.46 -8.81 0.45
C GLU A 181 19.12 -9.72 1.64
N THR A 182 18.76 -9.14 2.78
CA THR A 182 18.40 -9.91 4.00
C THR A 182 16.92 -10.32 4.05
N GLN A 183 16.12 -10.02 3.01
CA GLN A 183 14.66 -10.20 3.00
C GLN A 183 14.19 -11.18 1.90
N PRO A 184 14.52 -12.48 1.97
CA PRO A 184 14.17 -13.45 0.93
C PRO A 184 12.66 -13.75 0.84
N GLU A 185 11.88 -13.51 1.89
CA GLU A 185 10.43 -13.76 1.89
C GLU A 185 9.61 -12.63 1.27
N LEU A 186 10.27 -11.56 0.77
CA LEU A 186 9.56 -10.39 0.26
C LEU A 186 8.79 -10.73 -1.03
N VAL A 187 7.49 -10.42 -1.02
CA VAL A 187 6.55 -10.62 -2.13
C VAL A 187 6.17 -9.30 -2.79
N GLU A 188 6.06 -8.25 -1.99
CA GLU A 188 5.68 -6.92 -2.46
C GLU A 188 6.68 -5.88 -1.97
N LEU A 189 7.18 -5.05 -2.89
CA LEU A 189 8.10 -3.96 -2.61
C LEU A 189 7.60 -2.64 -3.20
N CYS A 190 7.49 -1.61 -2.36
CA CYS A 190 7.19 -0.26 -2.78
C CYS A 190 8.33 0.69 -2.41
N LEU A 191 9.05 1.20 -3.40
CA LEU A 191 10.11 2.19 -3.25
C LEU A 191 9.60 3.58 -3.65
N ARG A 192 9.45 4.47 -2.67
CA ARG A 192 9.05 5.87 -2.86
C ARG A 192 10.22 6.85 -2.74
N GLY A 193 11.38 6.35 -2.30
CA GLY A 193 12.59 7.15 -2.15
C GLY A 193 13.27 7.45 -3.47
N PHE A 194 13.99 8.58 -3.48
CA PHE A 194 14.77 8.99 -4.64
C PHE A 194 15.99 8.09 -4.87
N GLN A 195 16.32 7.89 -6.14
CA GLN A 195 17.57 7.28 -6.52
C GLN A 195 18.75 8.18 -6.15
N THR A 196 19.84 7.57 -5.71
CA THR A 196 21.10 8.28 -5.44
C THR A 196 22.10 8.07 -6.57
N LYS A 197 23.21 8.84 -6.56
CA LYS A 197 24.34 8.62 -7.48
C LYS A 197 25.13 7.35 -7.16
N GLN A 198 24.93 6.78 -5.98
CA GLN A 198 25.57 5.52 -5.59
C GLN A 198 24.93 4.33 -6.32
N PRO A 199 25.69 3.29 -6.65
CA PRO A 199 25.17 2.12 -7.32
C PRO A 199 24.15 1.40 -6.39
N PHE A 200 22.97 1.09 -6.95
CA PHE A 200 21.99 0.25 -6.30
C PHE A 200 22.03 -1.12 -6.97
N THR A 201 22.70 -2.06 -6.33
CA THR A 201 22.93 -3.40 -6.88
C THR A 201 22.35 -4.46 -5.94
N LEU A 202 21.73 -5.47 -6.52
CA LEU A 202 21.15 -6.60 -5.81
C LEU A 202 21.67 -7.90 -6.45
N SER A 203 21.96 -8.90 -5.61
CA SER A 203 22.30 -10.24 -6.07
C SER A 203 21.10 -10.93 -6.74
N LYS A 204 21.36 -11.93 -7.55
CA LYS A 204 20.27 -12.73 -8.17
C LYS A 204 19.45 -13.49 -7.15
N SER A 205 20.00 -13.80 -5.99
CA SER A 205 19.34 -14.51 -4.90
C SER A 205 18.50 -13.60 -3.99
N ALA A 206 18.63 -12.28 -4.09
CA ALA A 206 17.84 -11.36 -3.31
C ALA A 206 16.35 -11.42 -3.70
N MET A 207 15.45 -11.47 -2.74
CA MET A 207 13.99 -11.42 -2.93
C MET A 207 13.46 -12.38 -4.01
N PRO A 208 13.73 -13.71 -3.95
CA PRO A 208 13.37 -14.64 -5.01
C PRO A 208 11.87 -14.80 -5.23
N ASN A 209 11.06 -14.36 -4.27
CA ASN A 209 9.60 -14.45 -4.28
C ASN A 209 8.89 -13.13 -4.67
N LEU A 210 9.64 -12.12 -5.13
CA LEU A 210 9.08 -10.79 -5.43
C LEU A 210 8.14 -10.86 -6.64
N LYS A 211 6.85 -10.60 -6.41
CA LYS A 211 5.79 -10.61 -7.42
C LYS A 211 5.27 -9.24 -7.79
N SER A 212 5.29 -8.30 -6.84
CA SER A 212 4.76 -6.96 -7.04
C SER A 212 5.82 -5.92 -6.70
N PHE A 213 6.03 -4.98 -7.62
CA PHE A 213 6.98 -3.89 -7.44
C PHE A 213 6.36 -2.54 -7.78
N ARG A 214 6.52 -1.57 -6.87
CA ARG A 214 6.10 -0.18 -7.09
C ARG A 214 7.29 0.75 -6.93
N ALA A 215 7.55 1.57 -7.96
CA ALA A 215 8.58 2.60 -7.98
C ALA A 215 7.94 3.97 -8.20
N VAL A 216 8.16 4.92 -7.27
CA VAL A 216 7.60 6.27 -7.38
C VAL A 216 8.66 7.26 -7.85
N HIS A 217 9.82 7.30 -7.18
CA HIS A 217 10.94 8.19 -7.53
C HIS A 217 12.24 7.43 -7.84
N ALA A 218 12.14 6.10 -7.95
CA ALA A 218 13.27 5.27 -8.32
C ALA A 218 13.49 5.34 -9.84
N GLY A 219 14.69 5.68 -10.25
CA GLY A 219 15.06 5.74 -11.67
C GLY A 219 15.27 4.38 -12.31
N PRO A 220 15.51 4.33 -13.64
CA PRO A 220 15.61 3.10 -14.42
C PRO A 220 16.62 2.07 -13.89
N SER A 221 17.74 2.54 -13.34
CA SER A 221 18.79 1.65 -12.81
C SER A 221 18.34 0.88 -11.56
N VAL A 222 17.57 1.52 -10.68
CA VAL A 222 16.96 0.87 -9.50
C VAL A 222 15.89 -0.10 -9.93
N ILE A 223 15.03 0.29 -10.89
CA ILE A 223 14.00 -0.58 -11.45
C ILE A 223 14.64 -1.85 -12.03
N ALA A 224 15.67 -1.68 -12.87
CA ALA A 224 16.41 -2.80 -13.44
C ALA A 224 17.03 -3.70 -12.36
N ALA A 225 17.66 -3.13 -11.33
CA ALA A 225 18.26 -3.90 -10.25
C ALA A 225 17.23 -4.71 -9.45
N VAL A 226 16.03 -4.13 -9.22
CA VAL A 226 14.95 -4.82 -8.48
C VAL A 226 14.27 -5.91 -9.32
N VAL A 227 14.05 -5.67 -10.62
CA VAL A 227 13.27 -6.59 -11.46
C VAL A 227 14.14 -7.74 -11.98
N LYS A 228 15.43 -7.48 -12.25
CA LYS A 228 16.32 -8.45 -12.89
C LYS A 228 16.39 -9.78 -12.15
N GLY A 229 16.00 -10.85 -12.85
CA GLY A 229 16.10 -12.23 -12.37
C GLY A 229 15.06 -12.61 -11.30
N ARG A 230 13.97 -11.82 -11.15
CA ARG A 230 12.89 -12.06 -10.19
C ARG A 230 11.55 -12.26 -10.91
N PRO A 231 10.61 -13.03 -10.33
CA PRO A 231 9.32 -13.34 -10.95
C PRO A 231 8.30 -12.21 -10.72
N VAL A 232 8.63 -11.00 -11.18
CA VAL A 232 7.77 -9.83 -11.04
C VAL A 232 6.69 -9.86 -12.10
N GLU A 233 5.42 -9.89 -11.69
CA GLU A 233 4.23 -9.95 -12.56
C GLU A 233 3.41 -8.66 -12.53
N ALA A 234 3.51 -7.89 -11.44
CA ALA A 234 2.77 -6.64 -11.27
C ALA A 234 3.71 -5.47 -10.98
N VAL A 235 3.62 -4.41 -11.78
CA VAL A 235 4.49 -3.25 -11.64
C VAL A 235 3.69 -1.95 -11.66
N SER A 236 4.09 -1.01 -10.81
CA SER A 236 3.61 0.37 -10.85
C SER A 236 4.80 1.32 -10.90
N LEU A 237 4.86 2.14 -11.94
CA LEU A 237 5.97 3.07 -12.19
C LEU A 237 5.49 4.51 -12.26
N SER A 238 6.33 5.44 -11.78
CA SER A 238 6.27 6.82 -12.26
C SER A 238 7.23 6.97 -13.42
N MET A 239 6.76 7.52 -14.54
CA MET A 239 7.57 7.82 -15.71
C MET A 239 7.84 9.32 -15.79
N PHE A 240 9.08 9.67 -16.03
CA PHE A 240 9.53 11.03 -16.21
C PHE A 240 10.09 11.20 -17.63
N MET A 241 9.94 12.41 -18.18
CA MET A 241 10.38 12.74 -19.54
C MET A 241 11.87 12.41 -19.78
N GLU A 242 12.70 12.66 -18.77
CA GLU A 242 14.14 12.47 -18.83
C GLU A 242 14.55 11.00 -19.01
N ASP A 243 13.75 10.08 -18.53
CA ASP A 243 14.03 8.64 -18.55
C ASP A 243 13.62 7.96 -19.86
N GLY A 244 12.77 8.59 -20.66
CA GLY A 244 12.22 8.01 -21.89
C GLY A 244 11.55 6.65 -21.63
N CYS A 245 11.85 5.65 -22.46
CA CYS A 245 11.33 4.29 -22.32
C CYS A 245 12.22 3.35 -21.48
N GLN A 246 13.32 3.82 -20.90
CA GLN A 246 14.24 2.98 -20.13
C GLN A 246 13.56 2.25 -18.95
N PRO A 247 12.61 2.86 -18.20
CA PRO A 247 11.87 2.14 -17.18
C PRO A 247 11.14 0.90 -17.73
N LEU A 248 10.54 1.00 -18.93
CA LEU A 248 9.85 -0.12 -19.57
C LEU A 248 10.83 -1.20 -20.04
N ASP A 249 12.00 -0.81 -20.56
CA ASP A 249 13.05 -1.76 -20.96
C ASP A 249 13.55 -2.56 -19.74
N SER A 250 13.63 -1.92 -18.58
CA SER A 250 14.03 -2.55 -17.33
C SER A 250 13.07 -3.68 -16.89
N LEU A 251 11.80 -3.61 -17.26
CA LEU A 251 10.81 -4.64 -16.92
C LEU A 251 11.01 -5.95 -17.68
N LEU A 252 11.65 -5.91 -18.85
CA LEU A 252 11.99 -7.09 -19.63
C LEU A 252 13.03 -7.99 -18.94
N LEU A 253 13.65 -7.53 -17.87
CA LEU A 253 14.60 -8.29 -17.07
C LEU A 253 13.92 -9.22 -16.05
N SER A 254 12.59 -9.20 -15.94
CA SER A 254 11.82 -10.15 -15.12
C SER A 254 11.93 -11.57 -15.68
N THR A 255 11.87 -12.56 -14.80
CA THR A 255 11.83 -13.98 -15.20
C THR A 255 10.45 -14.45 -15.64
N CYS A 256 9.42 -13.64 -15.37
CA CYS A 256 8.04 -13.89 -15.79
C CYS A 256 7.52 -12.70 -16.60
N PRO A 257 6.56 -12.91 -17.51
CA PRO A 257 5.88 -11.80 -18.18
C PRO A 257 5.20 -10.85 -17.18
N ILE A 258 5.31 -9.56 -17.44
CA ILE A 258 4.55 -8.57 -16.67
C ILE A 258 3.08 -8.66 -17.13
N LYS A 259 2.19 -8.94 -16.19
CA LYS A 259 0.75 -9.08 -16.41
C LYS A 259 -0.04 -7.82 -16.07
N ARG A 260 0.43 -7.06 -15.11
CA ARG A 260 -0.23 -5.83 -14.66
C ARG A 260 0.76 -4.69 -14.61
N LEU A 261 0.46 -3.63 -15.36
CA LEU A 261 1.30 -2.43 -15.41
C LEU A 261 0.47 -1.19 -15.07
N THR A 262 0.95 -0.42 -14.10
CA THR A 262 0.43 0.90 -13.80
C THR A 262 1.51 1.93 -14.10
N ILE A 263 1.18 2.92 -14.91
CA ILE A 263 2.06 4.04 -15.27
C ILE A 263 1.42 5.32 -14.74
N MET A 264 2.17 6.06 -13.96
CA MET A 264 1.81 7.41 -13.52
C MET A 264 2.81 8.39 -14.14
N SER A 265 2.34 9.48 -14.73
CA SER A 265 3.21 10.52 -15.29
C SER A 265 2.68 11.91 -15.03
N LEU A 266 3.60 12.82 -14.77
CA LEU A 266 3.37 14.27 -14.75
C LEU A 266 3.69 14.90 -16.11
N ASP A 267 4.27 14.13 -17.02
CA ASP A 267 4.70 14.62 -18.33
C ASP A 267 3.51 14.72 -19.29
N SER A 268 3.19 15.94 -19.71
CA SER A 268 2.12 16.25 -20.66
C SER A 268 2.40 15.74 -22.08
N SER A 269 3.66 15.46 -22.43
CA SER A 269 4.06 14.96 -23.74
C SER A 269 3.81 13.46 -23.91
N LEU A 270 3.54 12.74 -22.83
CA LEU A 270 3.30 11.30 -22.85
C LEU A 270 1.89 10.97 -23.40
N SER A 271 1.72 11.13 -24.71
CA SER A 271 0.45 10.86 -25.36
C SER A 271 0.16 9.35 -25.49
N PRO A 272 -1.12 8.94 -25.58
CA PRO A 272 -1.49 7.54 -25.79
C PRO A 272 -0.89 6.99 -27.10
N ASN A 273 -0.74 7.82 -28.12
CA ASN A 273 -0.16 7.43 -29.42
C ASN A 273 1.34 7.10 -29.33
N VAL A 274 2.04 7.59 -28.32
CA VAL A 274 3.45 7.27 -28.06
C VAL A 274 3.55 6.13 -27.08
N LEU A 275 2.82 6.18 -25.97
CA LEU A 275 2.96 5.24 -24.85
C LEU A 275 2.43 3.84 -25.19
N LEU A 276 1.21 3.74 -25.75
CA LEU A 276 0.58 2.45 -26.00
C LEU A 276 1.37 1.56 -26.97
N PRO A 277 1.92 2.08 -28.10
CA PRO A 277 2.79 1.30 -28.96
C PRO A 277 4.06 0.80 -28.27
N GLU A 278 4.68 1.63 -27.43
CA GLU A 278 5.92 1.28 -26.74
C GLU A 278 5.70 0.23 -25.65
N VAL A 279 4.56 0.30 -24.92
CA VAL A 279 4.15 -0.74 -23.97
C VAL A 279 3.81 -2.04 -24.69
N ALA A 280 2.99 -1.98 -25.75
CA ALA A 280 2.55 -3.16 -26.49
C ALA A 280 3.71 -3.91 -27.18
N LYS A 281 4.72 -3.17 -27.64
CA LYS A 281 5.93 -3.74 -28.23
C LYS A 281 6.74 -4.59 -27.23
N ARG A 282 6.77 -4.16 -25.97
CA ARG A 282 7.58 -4.79 -24.91
C ARG A 282 6.82 -5.85 -24.13
N MET A 283 5.54 -5.65 -23.94
CA MET A 283 4.70 -6.47 -23.06
C MET A 283 3.37 -6.81 -23.74
N PRO A 284 3.39 -7.60 -24.83
CA PRO A 284 2.18 -7.95 -25.59
C PRO A 284 1.20 -8.82 -24.78
N GLU A 285 1.70 -9.59 -23.79
CA GLU A 285 0.91 -10.50 -22.92
C GLU A 285 0.32 -9.79 -21.68
N LEU A 286 0.31 -8.46 -21.67
CA LEU A 286 -0.22 -7.69 -20.56
C LEU A 286 -1.74 -7.93 -20.43
N GLU A 287 -2.18 -8.23 -19.19
CA GLU A 287 -3.61 -8.45 -18.88
C GLU A 287 -4.31 -7.17 -18.43
N ALA A 288 -3.59 -6.29 -17.72
CA ALA A 288 -4.12 -5.01 -17.24
C ALA A 288 -3.11 -3.88 -17.39
N LEU A 289 -3.55 -2.79 -18.00
CA LEU A 289 -2.79 -1.56 -18.17
C LEU A 289 -3.56 -0.38 -17.56
N HIS A 290 -2.94 0.27 -16.59
CA HIS A 290 -3.46 1.49 -15.98
C HIS A 290 -2.50 2.63 -16.27
N VAL A 291 -2.97 3.65 -16.98
CA VAL A 291 -2.20 4.86 -17.31
C VAL A 291 -2.87 6.06 -16.71
N VAL A 292 -2.14 6.84 -15.95
CA VAL A 292 -2.60 8.11 -15.34
C VAL A 292 -1.61 9.21 -15.68
N VAL A 293 -2.02 10.15 -16.54
CA VAL A 293 -1.22 11.30 -16.95
C VAL A 293 -1.83 12.57 -16.34
N LEU A 294 -1.24 13.07 -15.26
CA LEU A 294 -1.86 14.08 -14.41
C LEU A 294 -1.88 15.49 -15.02
N MET A 295 -0.98 15.81 -15.94
CA MET A 295 -0.81 17.16 -16.50
C MET A 295 -1.17 17.24 -17.99
N ALA A 296 -1.78 16.20 -18.57
CA ALA A 296 -2.13 16.17 -19.98
C ALA A 296 -3.62 16.32 -20.21
N LEU A 297 -3.95 16.93 -21.34
CA LEU A 297 -5.30 17.02 -21.88
C LEU A 297 -5.32 16.29 -23.23
N PHE A 298 -6.21 15.33 -23.38
CA PHE A 298 -6.37 14.58 -24.62
C PHE A 298 -7.77 14.82 -25.20
N ASP A 299 -7.85 15.03 -26.50
CA ASP A 299 -9.11 15.12 -27.23
C ASP A 299 -9.59 13.73 -27.72
N ASN A 300 -10.84 13.67 -28.17
CA ASN A 300 -11.43 12.45 -28.71
C ASN A 300 -10.62 11.86 -29.86
N LYS A 301 -10.10 12.72 -30.74
CA LYS A 301 -9.34 12.30 -31.91
C LYS A 301 -8.07 11.56 -31.52
N THR A 302 -7.29 12.14 -30.60
CA THR A 302 -6.05 11.53 -30.09
C THR A 302 -6.32 10.16 -29.45
N LEU A 303 -7.39 10.04 -28.66
CA LEU A 303 -7.76 8.76 -28.03
C LEU A 303 -8.25 7.74 -29.04
N GLN A 304 -9.06 8.13 -30.03
CA GLN A 304 -9.52 7.22 -31.09
C GLN A 304 -8.36 6.76 -31.98
N GLU A 305 -7.45 7.66 -32.37
CA GLU A 305 -6.28 7.35 -33.19
C GLU A 305 -5.28 6.41 -32.48
N SER A 306 -5.31 6.34 -31.15
CA SER A 306 -4.47 5.40 -30.40
C SER A 306 -4.96 3.94 -30.47
N GLY A 307 -6.22 3.71 -30.84
CA GLY A 307 -6.85 2.39 -30.90
C GLY A 307 -6.06 1.34 -31.69
N PRO A 308 -5.55 1.62 -32.89
CA PRO A 308 -4.76 0.65 -33.65
C PRO A 308 -3.56 0.07 -32.92
N SER A 309 -2.97 0.78 -31.99
CA SER A 309 -1.84 0.31 -31.18
C SER A 309 -2.23 -0.83 -30.24
N LEU A 310 -3.50 -0.90 -29.85
CA LEU A 310 -4.03 -1.93 -28.97
C LEU A 310 -4.10 -3.32 -29.62
N LYS A 311 -4.04 -3.42 -30.95
CA LYS A 311 -4.03 -4.69 -31.70
C LYS A 311 -2.84 -5.58 -31.35
N LYS A 312 -1.78 -5.01 -30.80
CA LYS A 312 -0.55 -5.73 -30.47
C LYS A 312 -0.62 -6.47 -29.12
N PHE A 313 -1.64 -6.16 -28.29
CA PHE A 313 -1.86 -6.90 -27.05
C PHE A 313 -2.66 -8.18 -27.33
N SER A 314 -2.16 -9.31 -26.82
CA SER A 314 -2.82 -10.62 -26.96
C SER A 314 -3.86 -10.89 -25.88
N ASP A 315 -3.63 -10.36 -24.66
CA ASP A 315 -4.38 -10.75 -23.45
C ASP A 315 -4.96 -9.57 -22.67
N LEU A 316 -4.90 -8.36 -23.20
CA LEU A 316 -5.32 -7.15 -22.48
C LEU A 316 -6.83 -7.15 -22.23
N ARG A 317 -7.21 -7.22 -20.96
CA ARG A 317 -8.62 -7.27 -20.50
C ARG A 317 -9.06 -5.97 -19.84
N TYR A 318 -8.14 -5.30 -19.16
CA TYR A 318 -8.42 -4.09 -18.35
C TYR A 318 -7.54 -2.95 -18.86
N LEU A 319 -8.17 -1.88 -19.33
CA LEU A 319 -7.46 -0.69 -19.77
C LEU A 319 -8.03 0.54 -19.07
N THR A 320 -7.19 1.22 -18.29
CA THR A 320 -7.50 2.53 -17.72
C THR A 320 -6.59 3.57 -18.35
N PHE A 321 -7.18 4.63 -18.87
CA PHE A 321 -6.43 5.78 -19.38
C PHE A 321 -7.03 7.06 -18.80
N MET A 322 -6.41 7.60 -17.75
CA MET A 322 -6.85 8.79 -17.04
C MET A 322 -5.94 9.97 -17.38
N ALA A 323 -6.53 11.15 -17.54
CA ALA A 323 -5.82 12.41 -17.77
C ALA A 323 -6.48 13.56 -16.99
N ALA A 324 -5.74 14.64 -16.76
CA ALA A 324 -6.29 15.84 -16.13
C ALA A 324 -7.17 16.58 -17.14
N GLY A 325 -8.45 16.62 -16.86
CA GLY A 325 -9.41 17.38 -17.67
C GLY A 325 -10.03 16.57 -18.82
N SER A 326 -11.33 16.52 -18.79
CA SER A 326 -12.17 15.81 -19.76
C SER A 326 -13.07 16.74 -20.56
N ALA A 327 -12.78 18.05 -20.54
CA ALA A 327 -13.69 19.05 -21.09
C ALA A 327 -13.92 18.92 -22.62
N SER A 328 -12.93 18.35 -23.34
CA SER A 328 -12.98 18.17 -24.79
C SER A 328 -13.49 16.78 -25.21
N ILE A 329 -13.77 15.87 -24.27
CA ILE A 329 -14.24 14.53 -24.60
C ILE A 329 -15.76 14.50 -24.55
N GLU A 330 -16.40 14.53 -25.72
CA GLU A 330 -17.87 14.57 -25.83
C GLU A 330 -18.47 13.17 -25.66
N ASP A 331 -17.96 12.17 -26.35
CA ASP A 331 -18.48 10.79 -26.29
C ASP A 331 -17.37 9.74 -26.06
N GLU A 332 -17.21 9.33 -24.80
CA GLU A 332 -16.28 8.25 -24.44
C GLU A 332 -16.75 6.86 -24.95
N GLY A 333 -18.04 6.71 -25.26
CA GLY A 333 -18.58 5.45 -25.79
C GLY A 333 -18.05 5.14 -27.18
N GLU A 334 -17.79 6.15 -28.00
CA GLU A 334 -17.16 5.96 -29.31
C GLU A 334 -15.71 5.49 -29.17
N ILE A 335 -14.97 6.07 -28.22
CA ILE A 335 -13.59 5.66 -27.94
C ILE A 335 -13.56 4.21 -27.43
N ALA A 336 -14.44 3.86 -26.49
CA ALA A 336 -14.52 2.50 -25.96
C ALA A 336 -14.84 1.49 -27.06
N ARG A 337 -15.77 1.79 -27.95
CA ARG A 337 -16.10 0.94 -29.14
C ARG A 337 -14.94 0.83 -30.12
N ALA A 338 -14.23 1.92 -30.40
CA ALA A 338 -13.07 1.90 -31.28
C ALA A 338 -11.92 1.05 -30.70
N TRP A 339 -11.66 1.21 -29.41
CA TRP A 339 -10.61 0.46 -28.70
C TRP A 339 -10.94 -1.03 -28.58
N SER A 340 -12.20 -1.39 -28.29
CA SER A 340 -12.63 -2.78 -28.22
C SER A 340 -12.59 -3.47 -29.58
N LYS A 341 -12.92 -2.75 -30.64
CA LYS A 341 -12.79 -3.27 -32.02
C LYS A 341 -11.33 -3.57 -32.38
N ALA A 342 -10.40 -2.74 -31.88
CA ALA A 342 -8.96 -2.93 -32.08
C ALA A 342 -8.38 -4.06 -31.22
N CYS A 343 -8.88 -4.24 -30.00
CA CYS A 343 -8.45 -5.24 -29.03
C CYS A 343 -9.66 -6.00 -28.47
N PRO A 344 -10.08 -7.11 -29.13
CA PRO A 344 -11.29 -7.85 -28.75
C PRO A 344 -11.22 -8.56 -27.41
N THR A 345 -10.03 -8.65 -26.81
CA THR A 345 -9.83 -9.21 -25.47
C THR A 345 -10.26 -8.27 -24.35
N LEU A 346 -10.41 -6.97 -24.64
CA LEU A 346 -10.83 -5.98 -23.64
C LEU A 346 -12.21 -6.32 -23.05
N ARG A 347 -12.33 -6.17 -21.74
CA ARG A 347 -13.55 -6.37 -20.95
C ARG A 347 -13.96 -5.12 -20.18
N THR A 348 -12.97 -4.33 -19.77
CA THR A 348 -13.22 -3.10 -19.01
C THR A 348 -12.32 -1.98 -19.50
N ILE A 349 -12.92 -0.82 -19.75
CA ILE A 349 -12.20 0.39 -20.16
C ILE A 349 -12.62 1.52 -19.21
N ILE A 350 -11.64 2.24 -18.67
CA ILE A 350 -11.87 3.46 -17.88
C ILE A 350 -11.19 4.61 -18.64
N LEU A 351 -11.95 5.65 -18.93
CA LEU A 351 -11.54 6.80 -19.73
C LEU A 351 -11.46 8.06 -18.86
N PRO A 352 -10.92 9.18 -19.38
CA PRO A 352 -10.61 10.37 -18.57
C PRO A 352 -11.75 10.98 -17.73
N LYS A 353 -13.02 10.83 -18.13
CA LYS A 353 -14.17 11.25 -17.29
C LYS A 353 -14.39 10.37 -16.07
N GLY A 354 -13.61 9.30 -15.91
CA GLY A 354 -13.76 8.35 -14.82
C GLY A 354 -14.91 7.35 -15.00
N LYS A 355 -15.61 7.39 -16.14
CA LYS A 355 -16.67 6.43 -16.44
C LYS A 355 -16.09 5.07 -16.72
N VAL A 356 -16.73 4.03 -16.15
CA VAL A 356 -16.35 2.64 -16.36
C VAL A 356 -17.21 2.04 -17.49
N TRP A 357 -16.55 1.67 -18.56
CA TRP A 357 -17.15 0.97 -19.70
C TRP A 357 -16.81 -0.51 -19.58
N PHE A 358 -17.78 -1.38 -19.69
CA PHE A 358 -17.59 -2.83 -19.68
C PHE A 358 -18.39 -3.52 -20.76
N GLU A 359 -17.84 -4.61 -21.26
CA GLU A 359 -18.45 -5.46 -22.25
C GLU A 359 -19.45 -6.40 -21.57
N ARG A 360 -20.69 -6.40 -22.03
CA ARG A 360 -21.73 -7.32 -21.63
C ARG A 360 -22.53 -7.76 -22.86
N ASP A 361 -22.56 -9.05 -23.10
CA ASP A 361 -23.29 -9.66 -24.22
C ASP A 361 -22.96 -9.04 -25.59
N GLY A 362 -21.70 -8.71 -25.83
CA GLY A 362 -21.22 -8.09 -27.07
C GLY A 362 -21.50 -6.59 -27.19
N GLN A 363 -22.07 -5.96 -26.14
CA GLN A 363 -22.32 -4.52 -26.12
C GLN A 363 -21.52 -3.83 -25.02
N TRP A 364 -21.04 -2.62 -25.30
CA TRP A 364 -20.35 -1.78 -24.35
C TRP A 364 -21.33 -0.89 -23.62
N THR A 365 -21.44 -1.09 -22.31
CA THR A 365 -22.33 -0.35 -21.41
C THR A 365 -21.51 0.48 -20.41
N CYS A 366 -22.03 1.64 -20.03
CA CYS A 366 -21.39 2.55 -19.08
C CYS A 366 -22.04 2.42 -17.71
N CYS A 367 -21.20 2.28 -16.67
CA CYS A 367 -21.60 2.52 -15.29
C CYS A 367 -20.99 3.84 -14.80
N GLY A 368 -21.82 4.77 -14.42
CA GLY A 368 -21.41 6.05 -13.85
C GLY A 368 -22.58 6.99 -13.71
#